data_11ac210abf096db1ffa4d22d7d7b939b
#
_entry.id   11ac210abf096db1ffa4d22d7d7b939b
#
_cell.length_a   1.000
_cell.length_b   1.000
_cell.length_c   1.000
_cell.angle_alpha   90.00
_cell.angle_beta   90.00
_cell.angle_gamma   90.00
#
_symmetry.space_group_name_H-M   'P 1'
#
loop_
_entity.id
_entity.type
_entity.pdbx_description
1 polymer ?
#
loop_
_entity_poly.entity_id
_entity_poly.type
_entity_poly.pdbx_seq_one_letter_code
_entity_poly.pdbx_strand_id
1 'polypeptide(L)'
;MNIIKDLGLEKTAVLGHHTGACIAAELAVMKPDLITQVILNGPPLMTDEEKQVMIKAIEQAPVIVPQKDGSHFIDLWNKRIGFTPGWTNVEAMHRGVVQMLRADENDFFGFQAAFEQDLHGLLLKIEQPTMILTNTGDDIYFAALRAKEIRPDFLFKELSGGTHDVVNEQPEAWAMVVAEFFFEKNENNTY
;
A
#
# COMPACT_ATOMS: atom_id res chain seq x y z
N MET A 1 2.61 -12.14 -11.93
CA MET A 1 2.53 -12.33 -13.41
C MET A 1 1.77 -13.58 -13.82
N ASN A 2 1.96 -14.71 -13.17
CA ASN A 2 1.23 -15.93 -13.51
C ASN A 2 -0.29 -15.75 -13.38
N ILE A 3 -0.78 -15.08 -12.31
CA ILE A 3 -2.20 -14.83 -12.09
C ILE A 3 -2.87 -14.11 -13.27
N ILE A 4 -2.25 -13.06 -13.82
CA ILE A 4 -2.80 -12.29 -14.95
C ILE A 4 -2.95 -13.21 -16.18
N LYS A 5 -1.94 -14.04 -16.44
CA LYS A 5 -1.98 -15.03 -17.53
C LYS A 5 -3.01 -16.11 -17.30
N ASP A 6 -3.10 -16.63 -16.06
CA ASP A 6 -4.05 -17.67 -15.69
C ASP A 6 -5.50 -17.19 -15.78
N LEU A 7 -5.73 -15.88 -15.59
CA LEU A 7 -7.02 -15.23 -15.80
C LEU A 7 -7.30 -14.91 -17.28
N GLY A 8 -6.36 -15.18 -18.19
CA GLY A 8 -6.52 -14.89 -19.63
C GLY A 8 -6.56 -13.40 -19.97
N LEU A 9 -6.02 -12.53 -19.09
CA LEU A 9 -6.03 -11.08 -19.30
C LEU A 9 -4.85 -10.67 -20.20
N GLU A 10 -5.17 -10.01 -21.30
CA GLU A 10 -4.16 -9.40 -22.21
C GLU A 10 -3.66 -8.07 -21.67
N LYS A 11 -4.55 -7.29 -21.04
CA LYS A 11 -4.26 -5.99 -20.41
C LYS A 11 -5.05 -5.85 -19.11
N THR A 12 -4.49 -5.12 -18.15
CA THR A 12 -5.14 -4.89 -16.85
C THR A 12 -4.68 -3.57 -16.23
N ALA A 13 -5.52 -2.97 -15.41
CA ALA A 13 -5.12 -1.95 -14.47
C ALA A 13 -4.56 -2.58 -13.17
N VAL A 14 -3.72 -1.87 -12.45
CA VAL A 14 -3.20 -2.31 -11.15
C VAL A 14 -3.39 -1.25 -10.08
N LEU A 15 -3.69 -1.73 -8.88
CA LEU A 15 -3.74 -0.91 -7.68
C LEU A 15 -2.91 -1.59 -6.60
N GLY A 16 -2.08 -0.81 -5.93
CA GLY A 16 -1.31 -1.28 -4.78
C GLY A 16 -1.41 -0.32 -3.61
N HIS A 17 -1.55 -0.86 -2.39
CA HIS A 17 -1.60 -0.12 -1.15
C HIS A 17 -0.31 -0.35 -0.34
N HIS A 18 0.36 0.71 0.08
CA HIS A 18 1.63 0.72 0.81
C HIS A 18 2.69 -0.17 0.12
N THR A 19 3.11 -1.29 0.71
CA THR A 19 4.00 -2.28 0.06
C THR A 19 3.46 -2.72 -1.31
N GLY A 20 2.14 -2.83 -1.46
CA GLY A 20 1.49 -3.11 -2.73
C GLY A 20 1.71 -2.00 -3.77
N ALA A 21 1.87 -0.75 -3.37
CA ALA A 21 2.21 0.35 -4.28
C ALA A 21 3.61 0.15 -4.89
N CYS A 22 4.56 -0.34 -4.12
CA CYS A 22 5.88 -0.74 -4.62
C CYS A 22 5.78 -1.82 -5.70
N ILE A 23 4.95 -2.85 -5.45
CA ILE A 23 4.72 -3.94 -6.40
C ILE A 23 4.03 -3.42 -7.68
N ALA A 24 3.03 -2.54 -7.54
CA ALA A 24 2.31 -1.95 -8.66
C ALA A 24 3.23 -1.08 -9.54
N ALA A 25 4.09 -0.27 -8.91
CA ALA A 25 5.08 0.56 -9.61
C ALA A 25 6.07 -0.30 -10.41
N GLU A 26 6.62 -1.34 -9.79
CA GLU A 26 7.55 -2.25 -10.46
C GLU A 26 6.89 -2.99 -11.61
N LEU A 27 5.67 -3.49 -11.41
CA LEU A 27 4.92 -4.19 -12.45
C LEU A 27 4.63 -3.30 -13.65
N ALA A 28 4.27 -2.02 -13.43
CA ALA A 28 4.03 -1.04 -14.48
C ALA A 28 5.27 -0.81 -15.34
N VAL A 29 6.43 -0.68 -14.72
CA VAL A 29 7.72 -0.49 -15.43
C VAL A 29 8.19 -1.76 -16.12
N MET A 30 8.04 -2.93 -15.48
CA MET A 30 8.49 -4.20 -16.06
C MET A 30 7.60 -4.70 -17.20
N LYS A 31 6.32 -4.32 -17.22
CA LYS A 31 5.33 -4.80 -18.17
C LYS A 31 4.44 -3.68 -18.71
N PRO A 32 5.03 -2.67 -19.36
CA PRO A 32 4.27 -1.49 -19.80
C PRO A 32 3.15 -1.83 -20.77
N ASP A 33 3.32 -2.84 -21.64
CA ASP A 33 2.29 -3.27 -22.58
C ASP A 33 1.09 -3.96 -21.93
N LEU A 34 1.29 -4.54 -20.74
CA LEU A 34 0.27 -5.27 -20.00
C LEU A 34 -0.53 -4.36 -19.06
N ILE A 35 0.10 -3.34 -18.50
CA ILE A 35 -0.51 -2.46 -17.49
C ILE A 35 -1.05 -1.20 -18.16
N THR A 36 -2.35 -0.96 -18.03
CA THR A 36 -3.04 0.16 -18.68
C THR A 36 -3.16 1.39 -17.80
N GLN A 37 -3.33 1.21 -16.49
CA GLN A 37 -3.50 2.26 -15.50
C GLN A 37 -2.93 1.81 -14.16
N VAL A 38 -2.47 2.75 -13.34
CA VAL A 38 -1.84 2.47 -12.04
C VAL A 38 -2.45 3.34 -10.96
N ILE A 39 -2.80 2.73 -9.81
CA ILE A 39 -3.06 3.47 -8.58
C ILE A 39 -2.01 3.08 -7.54
N LEU A 40 -1.30 4.08 -7.05
CA LEU A 40 -0.34 3.97 -5.95
C LEU A 40 -1.00 4.56 -4.69
N ASN A 41 -1.57 3.70 -3.85
CA ASN A 41 -2.22 4.13 -2.61
C ASN A 41 -1.21 4.12 -1.46
N GLY A 42 -0.91 5.29 -0.89
CA GLY A 42 0.09 5.47 0.15
C GLY A 42 1.48 4.97 -0.27
N PRO A 43 2.06 5.41 -1.41
CA PRO A 43 3.37 4.94 -1.85
C PRO A 43 4.46 5.33 -0.84
N PRO A 44 5.26 4.37 -0.32
CA PRO A 44 6.26 4.62 0.72
C PRO A 44 7.56 5.20 0.14
N LEU A 45 7.48 6.39 -0.47
CA LEU A 45 8.64 7.08 -1.01
C LEU A 45 9.44 7.75 0.12
N MET A 46 10.30 6.98 0.76
CA MET A 46 11.11 7.38 1.89
C MET A 46 12.55 7.72 1.48
N THR A 47 13.20 8.61 2.25
CA THR A 47 14.66 8.80 2.14
C THR A 47 15.40 7.60 2.72
N ASP A 48 16.70 7.50 2.44
CA ASP A 48 17.51 6.40 2.99
C ASP A 48 17.57 6.45 4.53
N GLU A 49 17.59 7.65 5.12
CA GLU A 49 17.57 7.84 6.57
C GLU A 49 16.23 7.36 7.18
N GLU A 50 15.10 7.71 6.55
CA GLU A 50 13.77 7.25 6.96
C GLU A 50 13.66 5.72 6.86
N LYS A 51 14.13 5.13 5.75
CA LYS A 51 14.18 3.67 5.57
C LYS A 51 14.98 2.99 6.68
N GLN A 52 16.16 3.53 7.02
CA GLN A 52 16.99 2.97 8.10
C GLN A 52 16.31 3.04 9.47
N VAL A 53 15.56 4.09 9.76
CA VAL A 53 14.76 4.19 10.99
C VAL A 53 13.69 3.11 11.02
N MET A 54 12.97 2.91 9.91
CA MET A 54 11.91 1.90 9.82
C MET A 54 12.46 0.48 9.91
N ILE A 55 13.56 0.18 9.22
CA ILE A 55 14.24 -1.12 9.29
C ILE A 55 14.66 -1.43 10.73
N LYS A 56 15.30 -0.49 11.41
CA LYS A 56 15.68 -0.67 12.82
C LYS A 56 14.48 -0.89 13.73
N ALA A 57 13.38 -0.18 13.51
CA ALA A 57 12.16 -0.37 14.28
C ALA A 57 11.57 -1.78 14.10
N ILE A 58 11.63 -2.33 12.87
CA ILE A 58 11.19 -3.70 12.57
C ILE A 58 12.13 -4.71 13.25
N GLU A 59 13.44 -4.54 13.10
CA GLU A 59 14.44 -5.45 13.71
C GLU A 59 14.36 -5.47 15.24
N GLN A 60 13.99 -4.35 15.86
CA GLN A 60 13.84 -4.21 17.30
C GLN A 60 12.43 -4.56 17.81
N ALA A 61 11.47 -4.77 16.90
CA ALA A 61 10.13 -5.15 17.28
C ALA A 61 10.14 -6.50 18.02
N PRO A 62 9.45 -6.62 19.16
CA PRO A 62 9.40 -7.89 19.87
C PRO A 62 8.83 -9.00 18.99
N VAL A 63 9.56 -10.09 18.86
CA VAL A 63 9.05 -11.31 18.23
C VAL A 63 7.96 -11.88 19.15
N ILE A 64 6.79 -12.14 18.58
CA ILE A 64 5.69 -12.77 19.29
C ILE A 64 5.99 -14.26 19.44
N VAL A 65 6.40 -14.67 20.62
CA VAL A 65 6.72 -16.07 20.92
C VAL A 65 5.49 -16.75 21.53
N PRO A 66 5.04 -17.91 21.01
CA PRO A 66 3.92 -18.66 21.57
C PRO A 66 4.10 -18.96 23.05
N GLN A 67 3.09 -18.60 23.87
CA GLN A 67 3.05 -18.81 25.30
C GLN A 67 1.97 -19.86 25.66
N LYS A 68 2.24 -20.70 26.65
CA LYS A 68 1.32 -21.76 27.07
C LYS A 68 -0.03 -21.24 27.55
N ASP A 69 -0.03 -20.05 28.14
CA ASP A 69 -1.22 -19.38 28.68
C ASP A 69 -2.00 -18.58 27.64
N GLY A 70 -1.47 -18.48 26.38
CA GLY A 70 -2.10 -17.73 25.30
C GLY A 70 -1.88 -16.22 25.35
N SER A 71 -1.06 -15.69 26.27
CA SER A 71 -0.83 -14.24 26.43
C SER A 71 -0.30 -13.58 25.15
N HIS A 72 0.47 -14.30 24.33
CA HIS A 72 0.98 -13.83 23.03
C HIS A 72 -0.13 -13.37 22.06
N PHE A 73 -1.36 -13.87 22.17
CA PHE A 73 -2.47 -13.38 21.35
C PHE A 73 -2.89 -11.96 21.74
N ILE A 74 -2.83 -11.65 23.03
CA ILE A 74 -3.12 -10.30 23.54
C ILE A 74 -2.01 -9.33 23.11
N ASP A 75 -0.75 -9.76 23.15
CA ASP A 75 0.38 -8.95 22.70
C ASP A 75 0.26 -8.62 21.20
N LEU A 76 -0.10 -9.62 20.39
CA LEU A 76 -0.33 -9.44 18.96
C LEU A 76 -1.51 -8.52 18.68
N TRP A 77 -2.61 -8.66 19.44
CA TRP A 77 -3.77 -7.78 19.35
C TRP A 77 -3.39 -6.33 19.67
N ASN A 78 -2.64 -6.10 20.75
CA ASN A 78 -2.18 -4.77 21.14
C ASN A 78 -1.21 -4.17 20.12
N LYS A 79 -0.30 -4.97 19.56
CA LYS A 79 0.58 -4.56 18.45
C LYS A 79 -0.27 -4.07 17.26
N ARG A 80 -1.30 -4.82 16.88
CA ARG A 80 -2.17 -4.47 15.76
C ARG A 80 -2.97 -3.19 15.99
N ILE A 81 -3.54 -2.99 17.17
CA ILE A 81 -4.28 -1.76 17.52
C ILE A 81 -3.38 -0.53 17.45
N GLY A 82 -2.10 -0.67 17.78
CA GLY A 82 -1.12 0.42 17.74
C GLY A 82 -0.99 1.10 16.38
N PHE A 83 -1.27 0.39 15.29
CA PHE A 83 -1.25 0.95 13.93
C PHE A 83 -2.51 1.74 13.55
N THR A 84 -3.58 1.63 14.33
CA THR A 84 -4.88 2.22 14.00
C THR A 84 -5.50 2.96 15.19
N PRO A 85 -4.84 4.00 15.70
CA PRO A 85 -5.33 4.72 16.87
C PRO A 85 -6.71 5.33 16.60
N GLY A 86 -7.66 5.05 17.50
CA GLY A 86 -9.02 5.55 17.41
C GLY A 86 -9.97 4.78 16.49
N TRP A 87 -9.49 3.79 15.77
CA TRP A 87 -10.35 2.94 14.95
C TRP A 87 -11.08 1.88 15.79
N THR A 88 -12.37 1.67 15.51
CA THR A 88 -13.27 0.86 16.35
C THR A 88 -13.80 -0.41 15.68
N ASN A 89 -13.44 -0.67 14.42
CA ASN A 89 -13.90 -1.86 13.70
C ASN A 89 -13.15 -3.12 14.18
N VAL A 90 -13.68 -3.75 15.24
CA VAL A 90 -13.09 -4.93 15.89
C VAL A 90 -12.94 -6.12 14.95
N GLU A 91 -13.89 -6.30 14.00
CA GLU A 91 -13.83 -7.41 13.05
C GLU A 91 -12.67 -7.25 12.06
N ALA A 92 -12.43 -6.06 11.57
CA ALA A 92 -11.30 -5.80 10.67
C ALA A 92 -9.96 -5.91 11.42
N MET A 93 -9.88 -5.44 12.67
CA MET A 93 -8.72 -5.68 13.54
C MET A 93 -8.47 -7.17 13.74
N HIS A 94 -9.52 -7.96 14.02
CA HIS A 94 -9.42 -9.41 14.15
C HIS A 94 -8.87 -10.05 12.87
N ARG A 95 -9.38 -9.66 11.69
CA ARG A 95 -8.83 -10.15 10.41
C ARG A 95 -7.35 -9.81 10.24
N GLY A 96 -6.94 -8.60 10.62
CA GLY A 96 -5.54 -8.18 10.61
C GLY A 96 -4.66 -9.08 11.48
N VAL A 97 -5.09 -9.37 12.72
CA VAL A 97 -4.37 -10.29 13.62
C VAL A 97 -4.26 -11.70 13.05
N VAL A 98 -5.35 -12.22 12.44
CA VAL A 98 -5.31 -13.53 11.76
C VAL A 98 -4.29 -13.54 10.63
N GLN A 99 -4.18 -12.46 9.86
CA GLN A 99 -3.17 -12.33 8.79
C GLN A 99 -1.75 -12.32 9.36
N MET A 100 -1.51 -11.57 10.44
CA MET A 100 -0.21 -11.57 11.14
C MET A 100 0.17 -12.96 11.65
N LEU A 101 -0.77 -13.69 12.27
CA LEU A 101 -0.55 -15.06 12.70
C LEU A 101 -0.22 -16.02 11.55
N ARG A 102 -0.81 -15.79 10.38
CA ARG A 102 -0.52 -16.59 9.17
C ARG A 102 0.82 -16.27 8.54
N ALA A 103 1.27 -15.02 8.65
CA ALA A 103 2.60 -14.60 8.18
C ALA A 103 3.71 -15.13 9.09
N ASP A 104 3.40 -15.23 10.40
CA ASP A 104 4.30 -15.73 11.44
C ASP A 104 5.66 -15.01 11.42
N GLU A 105 6.76 -15.74 11.40
CA GLU A 105 8.11 -15.19 11.33
C GLU A 105 8.45 -14.46 10.01
N ASN A 106 7.56 -14.53 9.02
CA ASN A 106 7.75 -13.94 7.70
C ASN A 106 7.08 -12.57 7.53
N ASP A 107 6.46 -12.01 8.57
CA ASP A 107 5.66 -10.78 8.48
C ASP A 107 6.49 -9.55 8.06
N PHE A 108 7.80 -9.56 8.30
CA PHE A 108 8.70 -8.46 8.00
C PHE A 108 9.27 -8.46 6.56
N PHE A 109 9.29 -9.59 5.84
CA PHE A 109 9.90 -9.68 4.51
C PHE A 109 9.28 -8.72 3.48
N GLY A 110 7.97 -8.49 3.57
CA GLY A 110 7.28 -7.53 2.70
C GLY A 110 7.76 -6.10 2.91
N PHE A 111 7.96 -5.70 4.15
CA PHE A 111 8.48 -4.37 4.50
C PHE A 111 9.93 -4.23 4.08
N GLN A 112 10.77 -5.23 4.33
CA GLN A 112 12.17 -5.22 3.91
C GLN A 112 12.27 -5.03 2.40
N ALA A 113 11.55 -5.82 1.60
CA ALA A 113 11.55 -5.70 0.16
C ALA A 113 11.10 -4.31 -0.33
N ALA A 114 10.08 -3.72 0.32
CA ALA A 114 9.61 -2.38 -0.01
C ALA A 114 10.66 -1.29 0.29
N PHE A 115 11.42 -1.44 1.37
CA PHE A 115 12.46 -0.46 1.73
C PHE A 115 13.75 -0.63 0.92
N GLU A 116 14.06 -1.83 0.44
CA GLU A 116 15.19 -2.09 -0.46
C GLU A 116 14.92 -1.62 -1.90
N GLN A 117 13.65 -1.45 -2.29
CA GLN A 117 13.28 -1.05 -3.64
C GLN A 117 13.66 0.41 -3.93
N ASP A 118 14.16 0.68 -5.14
CA ASP A 118 14.30 2.05 -5.68
C ASP A 118 12.96 2.56 -6.22
N LEU A 119 12.02 2.87 -5.31
CA LEU A 119 10.71 3.40 -5.71
C LEU A 119 10.85 4.73 -6.45
N HIS A 120 11.81 5.58 -6.09
CA HIS A 120 12.07 6.84 -6.78
C HIS A 120 12.39 6.62 -8.26
N GLY A 121 13.35 5.76 -8.56
CA GLY A 121 13.72 5.42 -9.92
C GLY A 121 12.61 4.74 -10.72
N LEU A 122 11.74 3.97 -10.04
CA LEU A 122 10.56 3.39 -10.67
C LEU A 122 9.51 4.46 -11.03
N LEU A 123 9.19 5.38 -10.11
CA LEU A 123 8.23 6.46 -10.36
C LEU A 123 8.59 7.26 -11.60
N LEU A 124 9.87 7.54 -11.82
CA LEU A 124 10.36 8.30 -12.99
C LEU A 124 10.17 7.54 -14.32
N LYS A 125 9.98 6.21 -14.28
CA LYS A 125 9.86 5.34 -15.46
C LYS A 125 8.42 4.93 -15.77
N ILE A 126 7.46 5.20 -14.89
CA ILE A 126 6.04 4.88 -15.15
C ILE A 126 5.51 5.83 -16.22
N GLU A 127 4.99 5.28 -17.31
CA GLU A 127 4.43 6.00 -18.46
C GLU A 127 2.89 5.93 -18.51
N GLN A 128 2.29 4.97 -17.81
CA GLN A 128 0.85 4.79 -17.80
C GLN A 128 0.14 5.92 -17.04
N PRO A 129 -1.14 6.23 -17.38
CA PRO A 129 -1.98 7.06 -16.53
C PRO A 129 -1.94 6.55 -15.09
N THR A 130 -1.51 7.42 -14.17
CA THR A 130 -1.26 7.03 -12.77
C THR A 130 -1.93 7.99 -11.82
N MET A 131 -2.51 7.44 -10.75
CA MET A 131 -3.01 8.18 -9.60
C MET A 131 -2.22 7.83 -8.35
N ILE A 132 -1.78 8.86 -7.62
CA ILE A 132 -1.36 8.74 -6.23
C ILE A 132 -2.61 8.99 -5.38
N LEU A 133 -3.03 7.97 -4.64
CA LEU A 133 -4.13 8.04 -3.67
C LEU A 133 -3.54 7.98 -2.26
N THR A 134 -4.02 8.80 -1.35
CA THR A 134 -3.60 8.78 0.05
C THR A 134 -4.72 9.26 0.97
N ASN A 135 -4.45 9.33 2.27
CA ASN A 135 -5.36 9.91 3.25
C ASN A 135 -4.58 10.70 4.31
N THR A 136 -5.20 11.73 4.86
CA THR A 136 -4.50 12.69 5.73
C THR A 136 -4.10 12.15 7.10
N GLY A 137 -4.63 11.00 7.51
CA GLY A 137 -4.24 10.33 8.75
C GLY A 137 -3.35 9.10 8.57
N ASP A 138 -2.84 8.87 7.35
CA ASP A 138 -1.85 7.84 7.07
C ASP A 138 -0.52 8.19 7.74
N ASP A 139 0.11 7.25 8.42
CA ASP A 139 1.40 7.41 9.10
C ASP A 139 2.55 7.70 8.13
N ILE A 140 2.41 7.34 6.85
CA ILE A 140 3.35 7.66 5.78
C ILE A 140 2.80 8.70 4.78
N TYR A 141 1.82 9.51 5.18
CA TYR A 141 1.24 10.57 4.34
C TYR A 141 2.30 11.48 3.71
N PHE A 142 3.35 11.83 4.46
CA PHE A 142 4.48 12.63 3.97
C PHE A 142 5.18 12.00 2.76
N ALA A 143 5.26 10.68 2.69
CA ALA A 143 5.87 9.95 1.58
C ALA A 143 5.02 10.06 0.30
N ALA A 144 3.70 10.04 0.42
CA ALA A 144 2.79 10.28 -0.70
C ALA A 144 2.89 11.72 -1.24
N LEU A 145 3.04 12.71 -0.36
CA LEU A 145 3.28 14.10 -0.77
C LEU A 145 4.60 14.24 -1.54
N ARG A 146 5.66 13.58 -1.09
CA ARG A 146 6.95 13.53 -1.81
C ARG A 146 6.82 12.88 -3.19
N ALA A 147 6.03 11.82 -3.32
CA ALA A 147 5.77 11.19 -4.60
C ALA A 147 5.03 12.14 -5.57
N LYS A 148 4.07 12.92 -5.07
CA LYS A 148 3.39 13.98 -5.84
C LYS A 148 4.36 15.07 -6.31
N GLU A 149 5.32 15.48 -5.50
CA GLU A 149 6.33 16.49 -5.88
C GLU A 149 7.23 15.98 -7.01
N ILE A 150 7.60 14.70 -6.99
CA ILE A 150 8.45 14.06 -8.02
C ILE A 150 7.68 13.83 -9.31
N ARG A 151 6.39 13.48 -9.22
CA ARG A 151 5.51 13.22 -10.37
C ARG A 151 4.26 14.12 -10.31
N PRO A 152 4.42 15.45 -10.54
CA PRO A 152 3.30 16.40 -10.53
C PRO A 152 2.30 16.17 -11.69
N ASP A 153 2.67 15.38 -12.68
CA ASP A 153 1.82 14.93 -13.78
C ASP A 153 0.86 13.79 -13.39
N PHE A 154 1.13 13.08 -12.29
CA PHE A 154 0.20 12.07 -11.80
C PHE A 154 -1.01 12.73 -11.14
N LEU A 155 -2.19 12.12 -11.34
CA LEU A 155 -3.37 12.55 -10.60
C LEU A 155 -3.13 12.34 -9.09
N PHE A 156 -3.40 13.36 -8.28
CA PHE A 156 -3.31 13.24 -6.82
C PHE A 156 -4.70 13.35 -6.21
N LYS A 157 -5.09 12.34 -5.44
CA LYS A 157 -6.34 12.31 -4.67
C LYS A 157 -6.05 12.00 -3.22
N GLU A 158 -6.81 12.64 -2.35
CA GLU A 158 -6.63 12.59 -0.91
C GLU A 158 -7.98 12.38 -0.22
N LEU A 159 -8.07 11.39 0.67
CA LEU A 159 -9.19 11.19 1.57
C LEU A 159 -8.93 11.90 2.90
N SER A 160 -9.97 12.47 3.50
CA SER A 160 -9.84 13.13 4.79
C SER A 160 -9.85 12.11 5.93
N GLY A 161 -8.90 12.22 6.87
CA GLY A 161 -8.78 11.32 8.01
C GLY A 161 -8.31 9.92 7.62
N GLY A 162 -8.87 8.91 8.29
CA GLY A 162 -8.44 7.52 8.16
C GLY A 162 -7.07 7.29 8.81
N THR A 163 -6.65 6.04 8.87
CA THR A 163 -5.32 5.64 9.31
C THR A 163 -4.62 4.84 8.22
N HIS A 164 -3.59 4.10 8.60
CA HIS A 164 -2.94 3.07 7.77
C HIS A 164 -3.95 2.10 7.09
N ASP A 165 -5.11 1.89 7.67
CA ASP A 165 -6.13 0.97 7.18
C ASP A 165 -7.32 1.67 6.46
N VAL A 166 -7.12 2.81 5.83
CA VAL A 166 -8.16 3.60 5.17
C VAL A 166 -9.11 2.76 4.30
N VAL A 167 -8.58 1.73 3.64
CA VAL A 167 -9.36 0.80 2.80
C VAL A 167 -10.46 0.08 3.59
N ASN A 168 -10.22 -0.21 4.87
CA ASN A 168 -11.18 -0.86 5.77
C ASN A 168 -11.99 0.14 6.60
N GLU A 169 -11.46 1.37 6.79
CA GLU A 169 -12.11 2.41 7.57
C GLU A 169 -13.11 3.23 6.76
N GLN A 170 -12.79 3.48 5.49
CA GLN A 170 -13.58 4.31 4.58
C GLN A 170 -13.82 3.59 3.24
N PRO A 171 -14.33 2.34 3.23
CA PRO A 171 -14.36 1.50 2.03
C PRO A 171 -15.18 2.10 0.89
N GLU A 172 -16.29 2.79 1.18
CA GLU A 172 -17.13 3.41 0.16
C GLU A 172 -16.44 4.61 -0.48
N ALA A 173 -15.88 5.52 0.32
CA ALA A 173 -15.18 6.70 -0.18
C ALA A 173 -13.93 6.30 -0.99
N TRP A 174 -13.19 5.31 -0.49
CA TRP A 174 -12.03 4.77 -1.17
C TRP A 174 -12.41 4.12 -2.51
N ALA A 175 -13.44 3.27 -2.51
CA ALA A 175 -13.91 2.58 -3.72
C ALA A 175 -14.44 3.56 -4.77
N MET A 176 -15.11 4.64 -4.37
CA MET A 176 -15.58 5.69 -5.29
C MET A 176 -14.43 6.34 -6.03
N VAL A 177 -13.36 6.75 -5.32
CA VAL A 177 -12.19 7.39 -5.94
C VAL A 177 -11.47 6.43 -6.88
N VAL A 178 -11.34 5.16 -6.49
CA VAL A 178 -10.73 4.12 -7.33
C VAL A 178 -11.55 3.87 -8.58
N ALA A 179 -12.87 3.76 -8.45
CA ALA A 179 -13.79 3.54 -9.57
C ALA A 179 -13.80 4.73 -10.53
N GLU A 180 -13.83 5.96 -10.01
CA GLU A 180 -13.73 7.20 -10.80
C GLU A 180 -12.49 7.15 -11.70
N PHE A 181 -11.32 6.84 -11.15
CA PHE A 181 -10.09 6.80 -11.93
C PHE A 181 -10.05 5.67 -12.97
N PHE A 182 -10.50 4.48 -12.64
CA PHE A 182 -10.42 3.33 -13.55
C PHE A 182 -11.51 3.32 -14.62
N PHE A 183 -12.70 3.86 -14.35
CA PHE A 183 -13.88 3.69 -15.19
C PHE A 183 -14.42 4.99 -15.78
N GLU A 184 -14.03 6.17 -15.27
CA GLU A 184 -14.34 7.40 -16.00
C GLU A 184 -13.63 7.37 -17.35
N LYS A 185 -14.43 7.43 -18.39
CA LYS A 185 -13.92 7.59 -19.77
C LYS A 185 -13.11 8.88 -19.79
N ASN A 186 -11.84 8.77 -20.14
CA ASN A 186 -11.11 9.91 -20.68
C ASN A 186 -11.87 10.37 -21.92
N GLU A 187 -12.76 11.37 -21.80
CA GLU A 187 -13.49 11.99 -22.93
C GLU A 187 -12.55 12.62 -23.95
N ASN A 188 -11.24 12.56 -23.73
CA ASN A 188 -10.20 13.12 -24.56
C ASN A 188 -9.47 12.11 -25.47
N ASN A 189 -9.88 10.84 -25.54
CA ASN A 189 -9.35 9.88 -26.51
C ASN A 189 -10.39 9.50 -27.54
N THR A 190 -10.82 10.50 -28.31
CA THR A 190 -11.41 10.31 -29.64
C THR A 190 -10.28 10.46 -30.66
N TYR A 191 -9.63 9.33 -31.02
CA TYR A 191 -8.95 9.21 -32.31
C TYR A 191 -8.99 7.74 -32.76
#